data_491be49ed71562ac32ebe3d5d6c2c630
#
_entry.id   491be49ed71562ac32ebe3d5d6c2c630
#
_cell.length_a   1.000
_cell.length_b   1.000
_cell.length_c   1.000
_cell.angle_alpha   90.00
_cell.angle_beta   90.00
_cell.angle_gamma   90.00
#
_symmetry.space_group_name_H-M   'P 1'
#
loop_
_entity.id
_entity.type
_entity.pdbx_description
1 polymer ?
#
loop_
_entity_poly.entity_id
_entity_poly.type
_entity_poly.pdbx_seq_one_letter_code
_entity_poly.pdbx_strand_id
1 'polypeptide(L)'
;MKKLLLAFSIFLACDISNAQTWQKSFSSGNYDLNGQYLGGSEVLQLVSHKKMLFASVGYWQDDNNIWYGGSNNSIGWGQINSLDNPSAIWKEDLFLGASYLRPEILKQIIFTKDQFGNALSSPDTVLICAGYSPNYITSQVTVKSFVRNDVNGTWGESQIVQGGFPAGENYSIRDIEMYVDQQTGFEYVFATVGTQGIYKGKYNSANPGKIDWISTAEFGPLSIRSLGIEIANG
;
A
#
# COMPACT_ATOMS: atom_id res chain seq x y z
N MET A 1 -17.41 -1.90 63.30
CA MET A 1 -17.91 -2.70 62.15
C MET A 1 -18.48 -1.90 60.96
N LYS A 2 -18.86 -0.62 61.09
CA LYS A 2 -19.41 0.18 59.96
C LYS A 2 -18.36 0.69 58.93
N LYS A 3 -17.09 0.71 59.26
CA LYS A 3 -16.03 1.20 58.36
C LYS A 3 -15.46 0.16 57.40
N LEU A 4 -15.73 -1.14 57.62
CA LEU A 4 -15.28 -2.22 56.76
C LEU A 4 -16.19 -2.47 55.57
N LEU A 5 -17.47 -2.09 55.65
CA LEU A 5 -18.44 -2.26 54.55
C LEU A 5 -18.27 -1.21 53.43
N LEU A 6 -17.72 -0.01 53.75
CA LEU A 6 -17.49 1.04 52.74
C LEU A 6 -16.32 0.74 51.82
N ALA A 7 -15.29 0.03 52.34
CA ALA A 7 -14.12 -0.35 51.55
C ALA A 7 -14.42 -1.47 50.55
N PHE A 8 -15.38 -2.34 50.86
CA PHE A 8 -15.76 -3.45 49.98
C PHE A 8 -16.65 -2.98 48.80
N SER A 9 -17.41 -1.90 48.98
CA SER A 9 -18.27 -1.33 47.95
C SER A 9 -17.50 -0.54 46.90
N ILE A 10 -16.30 -0.06 47.21
CA ILE A 10 -15.44 0.67 46.25
C ILE A 10 -14.68 -0.31 45.33
N PHE A 11 -14.40 -1.52 45.79
CA PHE A 11 -13.72 -2.53 44.97
C PHE A 11 -14.64 -3.22 43.95
N LEU A 12 -15.95 -3.21 44.14
CA LEU A 12 -16.91 -3.77 43.19
C LEU A 12 -17.31 -2.79 42.05
N ALA A 13 -16.89 -1.56 42.10
CA ALA A 13 -17.23 -0.54 41.07
C ALA A 13 -16.16 -0.37 39.99
N CYS A 14 -15.05 -1.11 40.03
CA CYS A 14 -13.92 -0.92 39.12
C CYS A 14 -13.76 -1.95 37.99
N ASP A 15 -14.65 -2.92 37.88
CA ASP A 15 -14.56 -3.93 36.81
C ASP A 15 -15.76 -3.91 35.85
N ILE A 16 -16.12 -2.74 35.33
CA ILE A 16 -16.68 -2.72 34.00
C ILE A 16 -15.49 -2.54 33.05
N SER A 17 -14.66 -3.57 32.92
CA SER A 17 -13.81 -3.70 31.78
C SER A 17 -14.75 -3.76 30.57
N ASN A 18 -14.85 -2.68 29.83
CA ASN A 18 -15.43 -2.70 28.49
C ASN A 18 -14.52 -3.65 27.68
N ALA A 19 -14.81 -4.94 27.75
CA ALA A 19 -14.16 -5.91 26.90
C ALA A 19 -14.45 -5.49 25.47
N GLN A 20 -13.44 -5.02 24.78
CA GLN A 20 -13.54 -4.65 23.38
C GLN A 20 -13.98 -5.91 22.62
N THR A 21 -15.18 -5.90 22.06
CA THR A 21 -15.65 -6.98 21.19
C THR A 21 -15.11 -6.75 19.80
N TRP A 22 -14.29 -7.68 19.34
CA TRP A 22 -13.81 -7.71 17.97
C TRP A 22 -14.88 -8.29 17.05
N GLN A 23 -15.20 -7.58 15.98
CA GLN A 23 -16.10 -8.04 14.94
C GLN A 23 -15.34 -8.16 13.62
N LYS A 24 -15.59 -9.25 12.89
CA LYS A 24 -15.07 -9.42 11.54
C LYS A 24 -15.78 -8.44 10.61
N SER A 25 -15.07 -7.47 10.06
CA SER A 25 -15.62 -6.47 9.15
C SER A 25 -15.41 -6.79 7.67
N PHE A 26 -14.42 -7.63 7.34
CA PHE A 26 -14.10 -8.02 5.95
C PHE A 26 -14.16 -9.53 5.78
N SER A 27 -14.70 -9.96 4.66
CA SER A 27 -14.64 -11.36 4.19
C SER A 27 -14.52 -11.35 2.67
N SER A 28 -13.47 -11.96 2.15
CA SER A 28 -13.34 -12.21 0.71
C SER A 28 -14.43 -13.15 0.20
N GLY A 29 -14.66 -13.14 -1.12
CA GLY A 29 -15.67 -13.98 -1.75
C GLY A 29 -17.07 -13.39 -1.80
N ASN A 30 -17.22 -12.12 -1.42
CA ASN A 30 -18.46 -11.36 -1.49
C ASN A 30 -18.40 -10.26 -2.55
N TYR A 31 -19.53 -9.60 -2.76
CA TYR A 31 -19.62 -8.44 -3.63
C TYR A 31 -19.88 -7.19 -2.81
N ASP A 32 -19.33 -6.07 -3.24
CA ASP A 32 -19.67 -4.77 -2.69
C ASP A 32 -21.05 -4.30 -3.17
N LEU A 33 -21.48 -3.11 -2.71
CA LEU A 33 -22.76 -2.52 -3.11
C LEU A 33 -22.86 -2.15 -4.58
N ASN A 34 -21.72 -2.04 -5.27
CA ASN A 34 -21.63 -1.75 -6.70
C ASN A 34 -21.56 -3.04 -7.54
N GLY A 35 -21.59 -4.20 -6.92
CA GLY A 35 -21.48 -5.50 -7.57
C GLY A 35 -20.04 -5.88 -7.94
N GLN A 36 -19.04 -5.20 -7.38
CA GLN A 36 -17.63 -5.53 -7.57
C GLN A 36 -17.24 -6.68 -6.61
N TYR A 37 -16.54 -7.67 -7.13
CA TYR A 37 -16.08 -8.80 -6.34
C TYR A 37 -14.94 -8.40 -5.41
N LEU A 38 -15.10 -8.65 -4.12
CA LEU A 38 -14.06 -8.44 -3.11
C LEU A 38 -13.28 -9.75 -2.92
N GLY A 39 -12.11 -9.81 -3.55
CA GLY A 39 -11.26 -11.00 -3.58
C GLY A 39 -10.14 -10.97 -2.55
N GLY A 40 -9.17 -11.85 -2.77
CA GLY A 40 -7.96 -11.97 -1.97
C GLY A 40 -8.06 -12.97 -0.82
N SER A 41 -6.97 -13.64 -0.52
CA SER A 41 -6.83 -14.54 0.63
C SER A 41 -6.13 -13.85 1.81
N GLU A 42 -5.50 -12.70 1.57
CA GLU A 42 -4.72 -11.96 2.54
C GLU A 42 -5.01 -10.45 2.51
N VAL A 43 -5.01 -9.85 3.67
CA VAL A 43 -4.87 -8.41 3.86
C VAL A 43 -3.41 -8.12 4.22
N LEU A 44 -2.70 -7.43 3.33
CA LEU A 44 -1.27 -7.19 3.49
C LEU A 44 -1.01 -5.94 4.34
N GLN A 45 -1.72 -4.85 4.07
CA GLN A 45 -1.63 -3.61 4.83
C GLN A 45 -3.01 -3.00 5.08
N LEU A 46 -3.09 -2.25 6.17
CA LEU A 46 -4.21 -1.38 6.50
C LEU A 46 -3.68 0.04 6.71
N VAL A 47 -4.23 1.01 6.00
CA VAL A 47 -3.81 2.40 6.05
C VAL A 47 -5.00 3.32 6.23
N SER A 48 -4.94 4.19 7.24
CA SER A 48 -5.90 5.28 7.39
C SER A 48 -5.48 6.45 6.51
N HIS A 49 -6.39 6.93 5.66
CA HIS A 49 -6.15 8.07 4.78
C HIS A 49 -7.42 8.91 4.65
N LYS A 50 -7.31 10.21 4.93
CA LYS A 50 -8.43 11.18 4.82
C LYS A 50 -9.74 10.68 5.44
N LYS A 51 -9.66 10.13 6.66
CA LYS A 51 -10.80 9.59 7.47
C LYS A 51 -11.40 8.28 6.95
N MET A 52 -10.84 7.69 5.93
CA MET A 52 -11.20 6.37 5.42
C MET A 52 -10.15 5.35 5.84
N LEU A 53 -10.53 4.08 5.87
CA LEU A 53 -9.59 2.97 6.01
C LEU A 53 -9.44 2.27 4.67
N PHE A 54 -8.20 1.99 4.29
CA PHE A 54 -7.85 1.27 3.06
C PHE A 54 -7.12 -0.02 3.40
N ALA A 55 -7.43 -1.07 2.65
CA ALA A 55 -6.80 -2.38 2.78
C ALA A 55 -6.22 -2.80 1.43
N SER A 56 -4.93 -3.15 1.40
CA SER A 56 -4.38 -3.88 0.27
C SER A 56 -4.68 -5.37 0.44
N VAL A 57 -5.31 -5.96 -0.56
CA VAL A 57 -5.70 -7.37 -0.57
C VAL A 57 -5.22 -8.06 -1.82
N GLY A 58 -4.91 -9.34 -1.70
CA GLY A 58 -4.45 -10.14 -2.83
C GLY A 58 -4.33 -11.61 -2.47
N TYR A 59 -3.68 -12.37 -3.36
CA TYR A 59 -3.46 -13.79 -3.17
C TYR A 59 -1.99 -14.08 -2.85
N TRP A 60 -1.77 -15.03 -2.00
CA TRP A 60 -0.46 -15.60 -1.73
C TRP A 60 -0.52 -17.11 -2.03
N GLN A 61 0.00 -17.95 -1.26
CA GLN A 61 0.14 -19.40 -1.50
C GLN A 61 -1.21 -20.15 -1.48
N ASP A 62 -2.11 -19.85 -2.40
CA ASP A 62 -3.41 -20.52 -2.53
C ASP A 62 -3.73 -20.91 -3.98
N ASP A 63 -4.82 -21.66 -4.17
CA ASP A 63 -5.25 -22.18 -5.46
C ASP A 63 -5.61 -21.10 -6.49
N ASN A 64 -5.78 -19.86 -6.07
CA ASN A 64 -6.03 -18.73 -6.95
C ASN A 64 -4.74 -18.04 -7.37
N ASN A 65 -3.60 -18.40 -6.78
CA ASN A 65 -2.31 -17.83 -7.11
C ASN A 65 -1.69 -18.60 -8.28
N ILE A 66 -1.57 -17.93 -9.44
CA ILE A 66 -0.97 -18.51 -10.66
C ILE A 66 0.44 -19.05 -10.43
N TRP A 67 1.23 -18.46 -9.52
CA TRP A 67 2.59 -18.88 -9.19
C TRP A 67 2.64 -20.24 -8.48
N TYR A 68 1.51 -20.65 -7.91
CA TYR A 68 1.36 -21.92 -7.19
C TYR A 68 0.41 -22.88 -7.89
N GLY A 69 0.17 -22.68 -9.21
CA GLY A 69 -0.66 -23.54 -10.02
C GLY A 69 -2.14 -23.17 -10.06
N GLY A 70 -2.52 -22.02 -9.50
CA GLY A 70 -3.86 -21.49 -9.63
C GLY A 70 -4.20 -21.15 -11.08
N SER A 71 -5.42 -21.45 -11.51
CA SER A 71 -5.86 -21.29 -12.90
C SER A 71 -7.02 -20.29 -13.06
N ASN A 72 -7.52 -19.71 -12.00
CA ASN A 72 -8.71 -18.89 -12.03
C ASN A 72 -8.40 -17.41 -12.34
N ASN A 73 -8.26 -17.11 -13.63
CA ASN A 73 -8.04 -15.76 -14.13
C ASN A 73 -9.31 -14.85 -14.07
N SER A 74 -10.44 -15.38 -13.62
CA SER A 74 -11.70 -14.63 -13.57
C SER A 74 -11.93 -13.91 -12.25
N ILE A 75 -11.13 -14.16 -11.24
CA ILE A 75 -11.21 -13.51 -9.93
C ILE A 75 -10.28 -12.31 -9.91
N GLY A 76 -10.72 -11.20 -9.34
CA GLY A 76 -9.87 -10.04 -9.10
C GLY A 76 -8.69 -10.40 -8.22
N TRP A 77 -7.48 -10.18 -8.71
CA TRP A 77 -6.24 -10.62 -8.05
C TRP A 77 -5.81 -9.62 -6.98
N GLY A 78 -5.28 -8.49 -7.41
CA GLY A 78 -4.81 -7.46 -6.51
C GLY A 78 -5.81 -6.30 -6.42
N GLN A 79 -6.24 -5.97 -5.21
CA GLN A 79 -7.22 -4.90 -4.98
C GLN A 79 -6.78 -4.00 -3.84
N ILE A 80 -7.18 -2.73 -3.91
CA ILE A 80 -7.29 -1.87 -2.75
C ILE A 80 -8.78 -1.75 -2.44
N ASN A 81 -9.16 -2.15 -1.24
CA ASN A 81 -10.52 -1.97 -0.74
C ASN A 81 -10.57 -0.79 0.22
N SER A 82 -11.69 -0.09 0.26
CA SER A 82 -11.89 1.07 1.14
C SER A 82 -13.11 0.89 2.03
N LEU A 83 -13.05 1.49 3.21
CA LEU A 83 -14.11 1.55 4.21
C LEU A 83 -14.29 3.01 4.64
N ASP A 84 -15.43 3.60 4.34
CA ASP A 84 -15.69 5.02 4.56
C ASP A 84 -15.84 5.38 6.06
N ASN A 85 -16.38 4.44 6.84
CA ASN A 85 -16.55 4.58 8.29
C ASN A 85 -16.78 3.19 8.92
N PRO A 86 -16.72 3.04 10.25
CA PRO A 86 -16.84 1.74 10.91
C PRO A 86 -18.16 0.98 10.67
N SER A 87 -19.23 1.67 10.27
CA SER A 87 -20.53 1.08 9.97
C SER A 87 -20.77 0.84 8.48
N ALA A 88 -19.81 1.22 7.63
CA ALA A 88 -19.91 1.04 6.20
C ALA A 88 -19.56 -0.40 5.78
N ILE A 89 -19.85 -0.73 4.55
CA ILE A 89 -19.46 -1.97 3.90
C ILE A 89 -18.20 -1.69 3.09
N TRP A 90 -17.23 -2.59 3.12
CA TRP A 90 -16.04 -2.54 2.29
C TRP A 90 -16.44 -2.51 0.81
N LYS A 91 -15.75 -1.68 0.04
CA LYS A 91 -15.93 -1.56 -1.40
C LYS A 91 -14.58 -1.61 -2.11
N GLU A 92 -14.57 -2.06 -3.36
CA GLU A 92 -13.42 -1.95 -4.22
C GLU A 92 -13.13 -0.48 -4.50
N ASP A 93 -11.89 -0.05 -4.29
CA ASP A 93 -11.41 1.31 -4.61
C ASP A 93 -10.42 1.29 -5.80
N LEU A 94 -9.66 0.19 -5.93
CA LEU A 94 -8.78 -0.08 -7.06
C LEU A 94 -8.74 -1.57 -7.36
N PHE A 95 -8.93 -1.93 -8.61
CA PHE A 95 -8.59 -3.23 -9.15
C PHE A 95 -7.37 -3.12 -10.06
N LEU A 96 -6.27 -3.77 -9.71
CA LEU A 96 -5.02 -3.71 -10.47
C LEU A 96 -5.05 -4.51 -11.78
N GLY A 97 -6.04 -5.38 -11.95
CA GLY A 97 -6.14 -6.30 -13.08
C GLY A 97 -5.59 -7.69 -12.79
N ALA A 98 -5.97 -8.64 -13.65
CA ALA A 98 -5.66 -10.07 -13.46
C ALA A 98 -4.16 -10.42 -13.54
N SER A 99 -3.33 -9.52 -14.07
CA SER A 99 -1.89 -9.72 -14.14
C SER A 99 -1.14 -9.35 -12.86
N TYR A 100 -1.79 -8.64 -11.93
CA TYR A 100 -1.23 -8.31 -10.62
C TYR A 100 -1.72 -9.30 -9.58
N LEU A 101 -0.79 -9.95 -8.92
CA LEU A 101 -1.09 -10.89 -7.85
C LEU A 101 -1.70 -10.19 -6.64
N ARG A 102 -1.12 -9.03 -6.31
CA ARG A 102 -1.51 -8.20 -5.19
C ARG A 102 -0.84 -6.83 -5.27
N PRO A 103 -1.39 -5.79 -4.62
CA PRO A 103 -0.63 -4.61 -4.25
C PRO A 103 0.30 -4.98 -3.10
N GLU A 104 1.61 -4.88 -3.31
CA GLU A 104 2.61 -5.35 -2.34
C GLU A 104 2.94 -4.33 -1.26
N ILE A 105 2.63 -3.06 -1.53
CA ILE A 105 2.76 -1.95 -0.59
C ILE A 105 1.54 -1.04 -0.69
N LEU A 106 1.08 -0.54 0.44
CA LEU A 106 0.08 0.53 0.56
C LEU A 106 0.54 1.48 1.66
N LYS A 107 0.72 2.75 1.31
CA LYS A 107 1.32 3.72 2.24
C LYS A 107 0.77 5.12 2.02
N GLN A 108 0.72 5.92 3.08
CA GLN A 108 0.46 7.34 2.99
C GLN A 108 1.79 8.09 3.01
N ILE A 109 1.95 9.03 2.08
CA ILE A 109 3.13 9.90 1.98
C ILE A 109 2.64 11.36 1.93
N ILE A 110 3.40 12.26 2.56
CA ILE A 110 3.10 13.69 2.57
C ILE A 110 4.22 14.42 1.85
N PHE A 111 3.86 15.14 0.78
CA PHE A 111 4.77 16.00 0.04
C PHE A 111 4.52 17.46 0.40
N THR A 112 5.60 18.22 0.55
CA THR A 112 5.58 19.67 0.80
C THR A 112 6.19 20.45 -0.35
N LYS A 113 6.88 19.76 -1.29
CA LYS A 113 7.57 20.34 -2.44
C LYS A 113 7.22 19.64 -3.74
N ASP A 114 7.35 20.37 -4.83
CA ASP A 114 7.23 19.85 -6.19
C ASP A 114 8.53 19.19 -6.68
N GLN A 115 8.54 18.67 -7.91
CA GLN A 115 9.70 18.06 -8.56
C GLN A 115 10.89 18.98 -8.75
N PHE A 116 10.68 20.28 -8.66
CA PHE A 116 11.72 21.32 -8.79
C PHE A 116 12.24 21.79 -7.43
N GLY A 117 11.66 21.30 -6.33
CA GLY A 117 12.01 21.70 -4.96
C GLY A 117 11.28 22.94 -4.46
N ASN A 118 10.30 23.47 -5.23
CA ASN A 118 9.48 24.59 -4.80
C ASN A 118 8.44 24.13 -3.78
N ALA A 119 8.17 24.97 -2.79
CA ALA A 119 7.12 24.67 -1.81
C ALA A 119 5.74 24.60 -2.49
N LEU A 120 4.96 23.58 -2.15
CA LEU A 120 3.55 23.49 -2.53
C LEU A 120 2.74 24.54 -1.75
N SER A 121 1.64 25.00 -2.32
CA SER A 121 0.71 25.92 -1.64
C SER A 121 0.10 25.33 -0.36
N SER A 122 -0.01 24.02 -0.32
CA SER A 122 -0.35 23.20 0.85
C SER A 122 0.29 21.83 0.69
N PRO A 123 0.65 21.15 1.80
CA PRO A 123 1.14 19.77 1.72
C PRO A 123 0.12 18.85 1.01
N ASP A 124 0.59 18.00 0.10
CA ASP A 124 -0.23 16.98 -0.52
C ASP A 124 -0.01 15.64 0.17
N THR A 125 -1.06 15.14 0.81
CA THR A 125 -1.06 13.84 1.45
C THR A 125 -1.65 12.84 0.48
N VAL A 126 -0.82 11.94 -0.04
CA VAL A 126 -1.21 10.96 -1.06
C VAL A 126 -1.26 9.55 -0.48
N LEU A 127 -2.18 8.75 -0.97
CA LEU A 127 -2.21 7.31 -0.77
C LEU A 127 -1.58 6.64 -1.99
N ILE A 128 -0.51 5.90 -1.77
CA ILE A 128 0.24 5.18 -2.81
C ILE A 128 0.20 3.70 -2.56
N CYS A 129 -0.01 2.93 -3.62
CA CYS A 129 0.26 1.50 -3.63
C CYS A 129 1.19 1.16 -4.79
N ALA A 130 1.78 -0.02 -4.76
CA ALA A 130 2.60 -0.51 -5.86
C ALA A 130 2.54 -2.02 -5.97
N GLY A 131 2.80 -2.51 -7.19
CA GLY A 131 2.85 -3.92 -7.50
C GLY A 131 3.59 -4.18 -8.80
N TYR A 132 3.81 -5.44 -9.10
CA TYR A 132 4.41 -5.86 -10.36
C TYR A 132 3.50 -6.79 -11.14
N SER A 133 3.61 -6.70 -12.45
CA SER A 133 2.83 -7.49 -13.41
C SER A 133 3.78 -8.20 -14.36
N PRO A 134 3.89 -9.54 -14.27
CA PRO A 134 4.63 -10.33 -15.25
C PRO A 134 3.81 -10.52 -16.52
N ASN A 135 4.47 -10.41 -17.66
CA ASN A 135 3.94 -10.79 -18.95
C ASN A 135 4.75 -11.98 -19.48
N TYR A 136 4.19 -13.17 -19.37
CA TYR A 136 4.87 -14.41 -19.77
C TYR A 136 5.01 -14.56 -21.29
N ILE A 137 4.17 -13.88 -22.08
CA ILE A 137 4.24 -13.93 -23.54
C ILE A 137 5.48 -13.19 -24.05
N THR A 138 5.74 -12.01 -23.45
CA THR A 138 6.88 -11.17 -23.83
C THR A 138 8.10 -11.39 -22.95
N SER A 139 8.01 -12.22 -21.94
CA SER A 139 9.03 -12.40 -20.91
C SER A 139 9.46 -11.07 -20.26
N GLN A 140 8.51 -10.18 -20.01
CA GLN A 140 8.73 -8.88 -19.40
C GLN A 140 8.00 -8.78 -18.05
N VAL A 141 8.56 -8.01 -17.15
CA VAL A 141 7.90 -7.60 -15.89
C VAL A 141 7.83 -6.09 -15.86
N THR A 142 6.67 -5.57 -15.53
CA THR A 142 6.46 -4.14 -15.31
C THR A 142 6.13 -3.91 -13.84
N VAL A 143 6.84 -2.98 -13.22
CA VAL A 143 6.61 -2.54 -11.84
C VAL A 143 6.03 -1.14 -11.87
N LYS A 144 4.88 -0.94 -11.24
CA LYS A 144 4.18 0.34 -11.21
C LYS A 144 3.83 0.74 -9.79
N SER A 145 3.80 2.03 -9.56
CA SER A 145 3.09 2.67 -8.44
C SER A 145 1.77 3.24 -8.92
N PHE A 146 0.82 3.31 -8.01
CA PHE A 146 -0.51 3.87 -8.23
C PHE A 146 -0.79 4.86 -7.11
N VAL A 147 -1.24 6.06 -7.45
CA VAL A 147 -1.57 7.10 -6.47
C VAL A 147 -3.03 7.47 -6.61
N ARG A 148 -3.73 7.50 -5.48
CA ARG A 148 -5.14 7.85 -5.41
C ARG A 148 -5.35 9.34 -5.63
N ASN A 149 -6.27 9.67 -6.53
CA ASN A 149 -6.85 11.00 -6.62
C ASN A 149 -8.07 11.07 -5.69
N ASP A 150 -7.91 11.75 -4.56
CA ASP A 150 -8.96 11.83 -3.54
C ASP A 150 -10.18 12.68 -3.92
N VAL A 151 -10.08 13.47 -4.99
CA VAL A 151 -11.18 14.30 -5.46
C VAL A 151 -12.27 13.46 -6.14
N ASN A 152 -11.85 12.46 -6.91
CA ASN A 152 -12.76 11.63 -7.70
C ASN A 152 -12.68 10.13 -7.44
N GLY A 153 -11.77 9.70 -6.53
CA GLY A 153 -11.58 8.30 -6.17
C GLY A 153 -10.88 7.44 -7.25
N THR A 154 -10.31 8.06 -8.29
CA THR A 154 -9.55 7.33 -9.30
C THR A 154 -8.10 7.15 -8.91
N TRP A 155 -7.39 6.24 -9.58
CA TRP A 155 -5.98 5.99 -9.37
C TRP A 155 -5.20 6.27 -10.65
N GLY A 156 -4.17 7.10 -10.53
CA GLY A 156 -3.19 7.34 -11.58
C GLY A 156 -1.98 6.43 -11.39
N GLU A 157 -1.34 6.02 -12.49
CA GLU A 157 -0.19 5.11 -12.45
C GLU A 157 1.09 5.76 -12.92
N SER A 158 2.23 5.29 -12.39
CA SER A 158 3.58 5.62 -12.88
C SER A 158 4.43 4.36 -12.89
N GLN A 159 5.20 4.17 -13.97
CA GLN A 159 6.11 3.05 -14.10
C GLN A 159 7.39 3.30 -13.30
N ILE A 160 7.74 2.36 -12.41
CA ILE A 160 8.99 2.38 -11.66
C ILE A 160 10.11 1.80 -12.52
N VAL A 161 9.91 0.56 -12.99
CA VAL A 161 10.86 -0.14 -13.85
C VAL A 161 10.16 -1.17 -14.72
N GLN A 162 10.74 -1.47 -15.84
CA GLN A 162 10.41 -2.61 -16.68
C GLN A 162 11.68 -3.36 -17.04
N GLY A 163 11.62 -4.68 -16.96
CA GLY A 163 12.77 -5.53 -17.26
C GLY A 163 12.39 -6.90 -17.79
N GLY A 164 13.39 -7.67 -18.18
CA GLY A 164 13.22 -9.07 -18.56
C GLY A 164 12.87 -9.95 -17.36
N PHE A 165 12.45 -11.17 -17.64
CA PHE A 165 12.10 -12.17 -16.63
C PHE A 165 13.13 -13.32 -16.64
N PRO A 166 14.42 -13.06 -16.33
CA PRO A 166 15.39 -14.12 -16.20
C PRO A 166 15.13 -14.96 -14.95
N ALA A 167 15.49 -16.22 -15.02
CA ALA A 167 15.34 -17.13 -13.89
C ALA A 167 16.08 -16.59 -12.65
N GLY A 168 15.40 -16.55 -11.51
CA GLY A 168 15.97 -16.11 -10.24
C GLY A 168 15.84 -14.62 -9.94
N GLU A 169 15.35 -13.80 -10.84
CA GLU A 169 15.07 -12.40 -10.54
C GLU A 169 13.72 -12.19 -9.85
N ASN A 170 13.68 -11.19 -8.98
CA ASN A 170 12.51 -10.83 -8.21
C ASN A 170 12.22 -9.33 -8.40
N TYR A 171 10.97 -9.02 -8.72
CA TYR A 171 10.45 -7.67 -8.93
C TYR A 171 9.46 -7.22 -7.86
N SER A 172 9.30 -8.00 -6.79
CA SER A 172 8.43 -7.62 -5.68
C SER A 172 8.83 -6.28 -5.08
N ILE A 173 7.87 -5.41 -4.88
CA ILE A 173 8.09 -4.18 -4.12
C ILE A 173 8.09 -4.52 -2.64
N ARG A 174 9.14 -4.09 -1.95
CA ARG A 174 9.31 -4.41 -0.52
C ARG A 174 9.03 -3.22 0.37
N ASP A 175 9.27 -2.01 -0.13
CA ASP A 175 8.94 -0.78 0.59
C ASP A 175 8.96 0.44 -0.33
N ILE A 176 8.29 1.51 0.11
CA ILE A 176 8.36 2.85 -0.45
C ILE A 176 8.53 3.83 0.70
N GLU A 177 9.58 4.67 0.64
CA GLU A 177 9.86 5.68 1.66
C GLU A 177 10.16 7.04 1.04
N MET A 178 9.83 8.11 1.76
CA MET A 178 10.15 9.47 1.39
C MET A 178 11.37 9.94 2.19
N TYR A 179 12.30 10.56 1.52
CA TYR A 179 13.50 11.15 2.09
C TYR A 179 13.63 12.63 1.69
N VAL A 180 13.97 13.46 2.67
CA VAL A 180 14.32 14.87 2.43
C VAL A 180 15.84 15.00 2.42
N ASP A 181 16.38 15.33 1.26
CA ASP A 181 17.81 15.58 1.10
C ASP A 181 18.21 16.82 1.93
N GLN A 182 19.08 16.61 2.90
CA GLN A 182 19.47 17.64 3.86
C GLN A 182 20.32 18.75 3.24
N GLN A 183 21.00 18.48 2.12
CA GLN A 183 21.84 19.49 1.46
C GLN A 183 21.03 20.36 0.50
N THR A 184 20.15 19.76 -0.26
CA THR A 184 19.37 20.44 -1.30
C THR A 184 17.95 20.79 -0.86
N GLY A 185 17.46 20.09 0.16
CA GLY A 185 16.08 20.18 0.62
C GLY A 185 15.06 19.57 -0.32
N PHE A 186 15.48 18.83 -1.37
CA PHE A 186 14.56 18.09 -2.24
C PHE A 186 13.90 16.93 -1.51
N GLU A 187 12.65 16.66 -1.86
CA GLU A 187 11.91 15.48 -1.43
C GLU A 187 12.01 14.39 -2.50
N TYR A 188 12.52 13.22 -2.12
CA TYR A 188 12.63 12.05 -2.97
C TYR A 188 11.79 10.92 -2.41
N VAL A 189 11.26 10.10 -3.30
CA VAL A 189 10.63 8.83 -2.95
C VAL A 189 11.54 7.71 -3.40
N PHE A 190 11.80 6.76 -2.52
CA PHE A 190 12.58 5.56 -2.83
C PHE A 190 11.68 4.34 -2.80
N ALA A 191 11.81 3.47 -3.80
CA ALA A 191 11.13 2.18 -3.87
C ALA A 191 12.15 1.06 -3.93
N THR A 192 12.01 0.05 -3.08
CA THR A 192 12.81 -1.18 -3.17
C THR A 192 12.12 -2.18 -4.06
N VAL A 193 12.79 -2.65 -5.09
CA VAL A 193 12.26 -3.58 -6.08
C VAL A 193 13.06 -4.86 -6.08
N GLY A 194 12.71 -5.79 -5.23
CA GLY A 194 13.24 -7.15 -5.15
C GLY A 194 14.76 -7.24 -5.31
N THR A 195 15.22 -7.95 -6.35
CA THR A 195 16.64 -8.04 -6.72
C THR A 195 17.10 -6.94 -7.66
N GLN A 196 16.20 -6.07 -8.11
CA GLN A 196 16.51 -5.01 -9.07
C GLN A 196 17.18 -3.79 -8.42
N GLY A 197 16.98 -3.60 -7.11
CA GLY A 197 17.62 -2.51 -6.36
C GLY A 197 16.63 -1.47 -5.82
N ILE A 198 17.15 -0.24 -5.60
CA ILE A 198 16.39 0.91 -5.10
C ILE A 198 16.21 1.92 -6.22
N TYR A 199 14.98 2.29 -6.49
CA TYR A 199 14.61 3.30 -7.48
C TYR A 199 14.22 4.60 -6.78
N LYS A 200 14.55 5.72 -7.41
CA LYS A 200 14.28 7.06 -6.91
C LYS A 200 13.25 7.76 -7.79
N GLY A 201 12.33 8.48 -7.16
CA GLY A 201 11.36 9.32 -7.84
C GLY A 201 11.20 10.67 -7.18
N LYS A 202 10.50 11.58 -7.85
CA LYS A 202 10.11 12.91 -7.35
C LYS A 202 8.62 13.11 -7.49
N TYR A 203 8.05 13.84 -6.53
CA TYR A 203 6.66 14.24 -6.62
C TYR A 203 6.43 15.21 -7.78
N ASN A 204 5.42 14.91 -8.59
CA ASN A 204 4.97 15.75 -9.70
C ASN A 204 3.44 15.76 -9.76
N SER A 205 2.82 16.85 -9.35
CA SER A 205 1.36 16.99 -9.32
C SER A 205 0.70 16.93 -10.70
N ALA A 206 1.44 17.21 -11.77
CA ALA A 206 0.95 17.13 -13.16
C ALA A 206 0.94 15.69 -13.70
N ASN A 207 1.69 14.78 -13.10
CA ASN A 207 1.67 13.37 -13.43
C ASN A 207 0.44 12.71 -12.77
N PRO A 208 -0.43 11.99 -13.50
CA PRO A 208 -1.56 11.27 -12.88
C PRO A 208 -1.15 10.32 -11.75
N GLY A 209 0.00 9.65 -11.88
CA GLY A 209 0.59 8.80 -10.82
C GLY A 209 1.41 9.58 -9.79
N LYS A 210 1.47 10.90 -9.90
CA LYS A 210 2.12 11.86 -8.99
C LYS A 210 3.61 11.65 -8.71
N ILE A 211 4.22 10.60 -9.23
CA ILE A 211 5.65 10.31 -9.05
C ILE A 211 6.31 10.17 -10.41
N ASP A 212 7.35 10.95 -10.63
CA ASP A 212 8.27 10.78 -11.77
C ASP A 212 9.43 9.90 -11.32
N TRP A 213 9.39 8.62 -11.68
CA TRP A 213 10.43 7.66 -11.36
C TRP A 213 11.61 7.75 -12.32
N ILE A 214 12.82 7.60 -11.79
CA ILE A 214 14.03 7.42 -12.56
C ILE A 214 14.18 5.91 -12.82
N SER A 215 14.20 5.51 -14.10
CA SER A 215 14.20 4.10 -14.50
C SER A 215 15.52 3.35 -14.23
N THR A 216 16.57 4.07 -13.84
CA THR A 216 17.86 3.49 -13.42
C THR A 216 17.90 3.39 -11.91
N ALA A 217 18.25 2.23 -11.38
CA ALA A 217 18.39 2.04 -9.95
C ALA A 217 19.48 2.95 -9.37
N GLU A 218 19.16 3.64 -8.28
CA GLU A 218 20.12 4.45 -7.52
C GLU A 218 21.13 3.54 -6.80
N PHE A 219 20.64 2.41 -6.31
CA PHE A 219 21.44 1.34 -5.71
C PHE A 219 20.97 0.01 -6.26
N GLY A 220 21.85 -0.80 -6.80
CA GLY A 220 21.48 -2.11 -7.27
C GLY A 220 22.50 -2.78 -8.17
N PRO A 221 22.29 -4.03 -8.55
CA PRO A 221 21.22 -4.93 -8.07
C PRO A 221 21.47 -5.42 -6.63
N LEU A 222 20.48 -5.31 -5.77
CA LEU A 222 20.55 -5.70 -4.36
C LEU A 222 19.23 -6.33 -3.92
N SER A 223 19.29 -7.38 -3.12
CA SER A 223 18.08 -7.99 -2.54
C SER A 223 17.70 -7.26 -1.23
N ILE A 224 16.99 -6.15 -1.36
CA ILE A 224 16.55 -5.32 -0.25
C ILE A 224 15.14 -5.72 0.19
N ARG A 225 14.89 -5.76 1.50
CA ARG A 225 13.60 -6.17 2.07
C ARG A 225 12.74 -4.97 2.47
N SER A 226 13.33 -4.02 3.18
CA SER A 226 12.63 -2.82 3.66
C SER A 226 13.57 -1.62 3.64
N LEU A 227 12.98 -0.42 3.67
CA LEU A 227 13.68 0.84 3.83
C LEU A 227 13.44 1.38 5.23
N GLY A 228 14.48 1.93 5.82
CA GLY A 228 14.36 2.81 6.98
C GLY A 228 15.20 4.05 6.70
N ILE A 229 14.66 5.21 6.98
CA ILE A 229 15.38 6.47 6.84
C ILE A 229 15.75 6.93 8.24
N GLU A 230 17.05 6.98 8.49
CA GLU A 230 17.61 7.51 9.72
C GLU A 230 18.49 8.72 9.40
N ILE A 231 18.26 9.82 10.09
CA ILE A 231 19.11 11.01 9.99
C ILE A 231 20.17 10.89 11.08
N ALA A 232 21.37 10.50 10.69
CA ALA A 232 22.52 10.54 11.58
C ALA A 232 22.98 12.01 11.70
N ASN A 233 22.79 12.57 12.88
CA ASN A 233 23.43 13.84 13.21
C ASN A 233 24.93 13.56 13.47
N GLY A 234 25.76 13.94 12.50
CA GLY A 234 27.21 13.88 12.62
C GLY A 234 27.77 14.95 13.54
#